data_16d678c59bb1f7e4e8e7785ec6359fb2
#
_entry.id   16d678c59bb1f7e4e8e7785ec6359fb2
#
_cell.length_a   1.000
_cell.length_b   1.000
_cell.length_c   1.000
_cell.angle_alpha   90.00
_cell.angle_beta   90.00
_cell.angle_gamma   90.00
#
_symmetry.space_group_name_H-M   'P 1'
#
loop_
_entity.id
_entity.type
_entity.pdbx_description
1 polymer ?
#
loop_
_entity_poly.entity_id
_entity_poly.type
_entity_poly.pdbx_seq_one_letter_code
_entity_poly.pdbx_strand_id
1 'polypeptide(L)'
;MSDYEYILKQARKFHYSKWDDAELRKCVDMLPNLSREELTALTMNKWTREAKILRESIFNILFKEQIGKREERIKNLETDALIAEFQDRKSGNVSLCRVELRERYLAGRDIQEIAEAFNSSGEKDQTWLKKQEKTQKDGEQ
;
A
#
# COMPACT_ATOMS: atom_id res chain seq x y z
N MET A 1 18.70 21.82 18.65
CA MET A 1 18.58 20.36 18.39
C MET A 1 17.51 20.13 17.32
N SER A 2 17.84 19.43 16.24
CA SER A 2 16.87 19.11 15.21
C SER A 2 15.90 18.02 15.69
N ASP A 3 14.77 17.89 15.02
CA ASP A 3 13.81 16.83 15.32
C ASP A 3 14.45 15.43 15.16
N TYR A 4 15.31 15.26 14.15
CA TYR A 4 16.07 14.03 13.94
C TYR A 4 16.95 13.69 15.15
N GLU A 5 17.73 14.66 15.63
CA GLU A 5 18.61 14.49 16.80
C GLU A 5 17.80 14.20 18.05
N TYR A 6 16.66 14.87 18.22
CA TYR A 6 15.77 14.65 19.35
C TYR A 6 15.25 13.21 19.37
N ILE A 7 14.78 12.70 18.22
CA ILE A 7 14.26 11.33 18.10
C ILE A 7 15.37 10.30 18.42
N LEU A 8 16.59 10.52 17.91
CA LEU A 8 17.73 9.65 18.21
C LEU A 8 18.05 9.63 19.70
N LYS A 9 18.01 10.79 20.33
CA LYS A 9 18.28 10.92 21.78
C LYS A 9 17.23 10.14 22.59
N GLN A 10 15.95 10.28 22.24
CA GLN A 10 14.89 9.57 22.92
C GLN A 10 14.96 8.06 22.69
N ALA A 11 15.28 7.64 21.47
CA ALA A 11 15.43 6.23 21.15
C ALA A 11 16.54 5.57 21.97
N ARG A 12 17.67 6.27 22.18
CA ARG A 12 18.76 5.81 23.05
C ARG A 12 18.34 5.75 24.52
N LYS A 13 17.61 6.78 24.97
CA LYS A 13 17.15 6.89 26.36
C LYS A 13 16.22 5.73 26.75
N PHE A 14 15.34 5.35 25.84
CA PHE A 14 14.36 4.31 26.08
C PHE A 14 14.79 2.93 25.53
N HIS A 15 16.05 2.79 25.16
CA HIS A 15 16.59 1.53 24.65
C HIS A 15 16.37 0.40 25.67
N TYR A 16 15.77 -0.68 25.23
CA TYR A 16 15.38 -1.84 26.06
C TYR A 16 14.39 -1.55 27.19
N SER A 17 13.90 -0.33 27.28
CA SER A 17 12.87 0.04 28.24
C SER A 17 11.54 0.28 27.53
N LYS A 18 10.45 0.31 28.27
CA LYS A 18 9.17 0.73 27.70
C LYS A 18 9.22 2.24 27.48
N TRP A 19 8.93 2.63 26.25
CA TRP A 19 8.75 4.04 25.94
C TRP A 19 7.55 4.60 26.70
N ASP A 20 7.67 5.83 27.19
CA ASP A 20 6.52 6.59 27.64
C ASP A 20 5.63 6.90 26.43
N ASP A 21 4.33 6.59 26.54
CA ASP A 21 3.39 6.76 25.41
C ASP A 21 3.34 8.20 24.91
N ALA A 22 3.38 9.17 25.81
CA ALA A 22 3.37 10.59 25.44
C ALA A 22 4.62 10.96 24.63
N GLU A 23 5.78 10.47 25.05
CA GLU A 23 7.05 10.73 24.36
C GLU A 23 7.11 10.04 23.00
N LEU A 24 6.61 8.82 22.92
CA LEU A 24 6.54 8.09 21.66
C LEU A 24 5.66 8.82 20.65
N ARG A 25 4.48 9.30 21.08
CA ARG A 25 3.59 10.08 20.22
C ARG A 25 4.25 11.38 19.75
N LYS A 26 4.98 12.04 20.63
CA LYS A 26 5.72 13.25 20.29
C LYS A 26 6.74 12.99 19.17
N CYS A 27 7.49 11.90 19.28
CA CYS A 27 8.45 11.51 18.25
C CYS A 27 7.75 11.15 16.92
N VAL A 28 6.63 10.42 16.98
CA VAL A 28 5.84 10.10 15.78
C VAL A 28 5.34 11.38 15.10
N ASP A 29 4.86 12.33 15.86
CA ASP A 29 4.36 13.62 15.33
C ASP A 29 5.46 14.47 14.70
N MET A 30 6.72 14.26 15.08
CA MET A 30 7.87 14.95 14.47
C MET A 30 8.29 14.36 13.12
N LEU A 31 7.94 13.09 12.84
CA LEU A 31 8.43 12.39 11.64
C LEU A 31 8.12 13.11 10.33
N PRO A 32 6.94 13.73 10.11
CA PRO A 32 6.69 14.46 8.87
C PRO A 32 7.62 15.64 8.61
N ASN A 33 8.31 16.14 9.65
CA ASN A 33 9.24 17.25 9.53
C ASN A 33 10.66 16.82 9.11
N LEU A 34 10.92 15.51 9.07
CA LEU A 34 12.24 14.97 8.73
C LEU A 34 12.39 14.85 7.22
N SER A 35 13.65 14.95 6.76
CA SER A 35 13.97 14.67 5.36
C SER A 35 13.89 13.17 5.09
N ARG A 36 13.83 12.80 3.80
CA ARG A 36 13.82 11.40 3.39
C ARG A 36 15.09 10.68 3.85
N GLU A 37 16.23 11.35 3.77
CA GLU A 37 17.53 10.83 4.21
C GLU A 37 17.54 10.57 5.72
N GLU A 38 16.98 11.47 6.50
CA GLU A 38 16.87 11.32 7.95
C GLU A 38 15.95 10.16 8.33
N LEU A 39 14.79 10.05 7.65
CA LEU A 39 13.86 8.93 7.86
C LEU A 39 14.52 7.59 7.53
N THR A 40 15.25 7.53 6.42
CA THR A 40 15.98 6.32 6.01
C THR A 40 17.06 5.96 7.06
N ALA A 41 17.79 6.95 7.54
CA ALA A 41 18.80 6.76 8.58
C ALA A 41 18.18 6.19 9.86
N LEU A 42 16.99 6.64 10.24
CA LEU A 42 16.29 6.10 11.41
C LEU A 42 15.91 4.63 11.22
N THR A 43 15.60 4.19 10.00
CA THR A 43 15.28 2.77 9.76
C THR A 43 16.50 1.87 9.93
N MET A 44 17.72 2.42 9.74
CA MET A 44 18.97 1.69 9.88
C MET A 44 19.51 1.72 11.33
N ASN A 45 18.95 2.56 12.18
CA ASN A 45 19.40 2.74 13.55
C ASN A 45 18.81 1.63 14.44
N LYS A 46 19.66 0.94 15.21
CA LYS A 46 19.21 -0.19 16.02
C LYS A 46 18.23 0.21 17.13
N TRP A 47 18.38 1.40 17.72
CA TRP A 47 17.49 1.85 18.80
C TRP A 47 16.09 2.19 18.30
N THR A 48 15.98 2.80 17.11
CA THR A 48 14.69 3.12 16.51
C THR A 48 14.00 1.87 15.98
N ARG A 49 14.76 0.87 15.50
CA ARG A 49 14.17 -0.40 15.01
C ARG A 49 13.44 -1.19 16.09
N GLU A 50 13.83 -1.03 17.34
CA GLU A 50 13.19 -1.73 18.46
C GLU A 50 11.85 -1.12 18.85
N ALA A 51 11.62 0.14 18.51
CA ALA A 51 10.35 0.83 18.75
C ALA A 51 9.40 0.53 17.57
N LYS A 52 8.58 -0.50 17.70
CA LYS A 52 7.71 -0.98 16.63
C LYS A 52 6.83 0.10 16.02
N ILE A 53 6.15 0.89 16.86
CA ILE A 53 5.23 1.94 16.40
C ILE A 53 6.00 3.02 15.64
N LEU A 54 7.17 3.42 16.14
CA LEU A 54 8.00 4.41 15.48
C LEU A 54 8.48 3.90 14.11
N ARG A 55 8.96 2.66 14.06
CA ARG A 55 9.43 2.01 12.84
C ARG A 55 8.31 1.93 11.79
N GLU A 56 7.13 1.48 12.19
CA GLU A 56 5.97 1.38 11.27
C GLU A 56 5.57 2.75 10.74
N SER A 57 5.57 3.77 11.59
CA SER A 57 5.24 5.14 11.18
C SER A 57 6.25 5.69 10.17
N ILE A 58 7.54 5.40 10.37
CA ILE A 58 8.59 5.79 9.43
C ILE A 58 8.38 5.12 8.06
N PHE A 59 8.14 3.81 8.05
CA PHE A 59 7.90 3.07 6.82
C PHE A 59 6.67 3.60 6.08
N ASN A 60 5.59 3.92 6.80
CA ASN A 60 4.39 4.47 6.18
C ASN A 60 4.67 5.79 5.47
N ILE A 61 5.49 6.66 6.06
CA ILE A 61 5.85 7.93 5.42
C ILE A 61 6.74 7.69 4.20
N LEU A 62 7.79 6.85 4.33
CA LEU A 62 8.73 6.58 3.24
C LEU A 62 8.09 5.96 2.02
N PHE A 63 7.15 5.05 2.21
CA PHE A 63 6.55 4.30 1.11
C PHE A 63 5.23 4.87 0.60
N LYS A 64 4.65 5.84 1.30
CA LYS A 64 3.38 6.46 0.90
C LYS A 64 3.45 7.04 -0.50
N GLU A 65 4.51 7.78 -0.81
CA GLU A 65 4.70 8.38 -2.12
C GLU A 65 4.87 7.32 -3.21
N GLN A 66 5.68 6.28 -2.93
CA GLN A 66 5.90 5.19 -3.87
C GLN A 66 4.62 4.39 -4.13
N ILE A 67 3.84 4.14 -3.08
CA ILE A 67 2.55 3.45 -3.21
C ILE A 67 1.61 4.30 -4.06
N GLY A 68 1.53 5.61 -3.81
CA GLY A 68 0.71 6.54 -4.59
C GLY A 68 1.09 6.58 -6.06
N LYS A 69 2.39 6.64 -6.36
CA LYS A 69 2.89 6.62 -7.75
C LYS A 69 2.57 5.31 -8.44
N ARG A 70 2.69 4.19 -7.73
CA ARG A 70 2.36 2.87 -8.25
C ARG A 70 0.87 2.75 -8.58
N GLU A 71 0.01 3.20 -7.67
CA GLU A 71 -1.44 3.19 -7.87
C GLU A 71 -1.84 4.07 -9.05
N GLU A 72 -1.25 5.27 -9.16
CA GLU A 72 -1.50 6.18 -10.28
C GLU A 72 -1.08 5.57 -11.61
N ARG A 73 0.10 4.95 -11.66
CA ARG A 73 0.57 4.26 -12.86
C ARG A 73 -0.42 3.18 -13.30
N ILE A 74 -0.89 2.39 -12.36
CA ILE A 74 -1.83 1.30 -12.63
C ILE A 74 -3.17 1.85 -13.13
N LYS A 75 -3.68 2.93 -12.54
CA LYS A 75 -4.91 3.58 -12.98
C LYS A 75 -4.83 4.11 -14.41
N ASN A 76 -3.63 4.50 -14.86
CA ASN A 76 -3.42 5.08 -16.18
C ASN A 76 -3.05 4.05 -17.25
N LEU A 77 -2.86 2.77 -16.89
CA LEU A 77 -2.57 1.73 -17.87
C LEU A 77 -3.78 1.42 -18.74
N GLU A 78 -3.54 1.18 -20.03
CA GLU A 78 -4.55 0.61 -20.90
C GLU A 78 -4.96 -0.78 -20.39
N THR A 79 -6.19 -1.19 -20.65
CA THR A 79 -6.75 -2.42 -20.07
C THR A 79 -5.93 -3.65 -20.43
N ASP A 80 -5.43 -3.75 -21.65
CA ASP A 80 -4.61 -4.88 -22.09
C ASP A 80 -3.28 -4.96 -21.33
N ALA A 81 -2.63 -3.82 -21.12
CA ALA A 81 -1.40 -3.74 -20.33
C ALA A 81 -1.66 -4.04 -18.85
N LEU A 82 -2.79 -3.58 -18.33
CA LEU A 82 -3.22 -3.84 -16.96
C LEU A 82 -3.48 -5.34 -16.74
N ILE A 83 -4.15 -5.99 -17.68
CA ILE A 83 -4.40 -7.43 -17.63
C ILE A 83 -3.08 -8.21 -17.69
N ALA A 84 -2.15 -7.80 -18.54
CA ALA A 84 -0.84 -8.45 -18.64
C ALA A 84 -0.09 -8.39 -17.32
N GLU A 85 -0.10 -7.23 -16.63
CA GLU A 85 0.54 -7.08 -15.32
C GLU A 85 -0.20 -7.87 -14.24
N PHE A 86 -1.53 -7.92 -14.29
CA PHE A 86 -2.35 -8.73 -13.39
C PHE A 86 -2.01 -10.22 -13.51
N GLN A 87 -1.75 -10.69 -14.72
CA GLN A 87 -1.39 -12.08 -14.99
C GLN A 87 0.06 -12.41 -14.64
N ASP A 88 0.91 -11.40 -14.47
CA ASP A 88 2.30 -11.59 -14.07
C ASP A 88 2.42 -11.64 -12.54
N ARG A 89 2.42 -12.84 -12.00
CA ARG A 89 2.50 -13.09 -10.55
C ARG A 89 3.79 -12.58 -9.91
N LYS A 90 4.82 -12.33 -10.71
CA LYS A 90 6.11 -11.83 -10.22
C LYS A 90 6.15 -10.30 -10.11
N SER A 91 5.17 -9.61 -10.67
CA SER A 91 5.15 -8.13 -10.68
C SER A 91 5.01 -7.52 -9.29
N GLY A 92 4.45 -8.27 -8.33
CA GLY A 92 4.14 -7.74 -7.00
C GLY A 92 2.93 -6.80 -6.98
N ASN A 93 2.28 -6.56 -8.11
CA ASN A 93 1.17 -5.61 -8.25
C ASN A 93 -0.18 -6.29 -8.53
N VAL A 94 -0.26 -7.61 -8.39
CA VAL A 94 -1.47 -8.38 -8.73
C VAL A 94 -2.69 -7.84 -7.98
N SER A 95 -2.58 -7.57 -6.69
CA SER A 95 -3.69 -7.06 -5.88
C SER A 95 -4.15 -5.68 -6.32
N LEU A 96 -3.22 -4.78 -6.64
CA LEU A 96 -3.55 -3.44 -7.13
C LEU A 96 -4.22 -3.50 -8.50
N CYS A 97 -3.72 -4.35 -9.39
CA CYS A 97 -4.31 -4.57 -10.71
C CYS A 97 -5.72 -5.15 -10.60
N ARG A 98 -5.92 -6.08 -9.68
CA ARG A 98 -7.24 -6.67 -9.43
C ARG A 98 -8.26 -5.61 -9.04
N VAL A 99 -7.90 -4.72 -8.10
CA VAL A 99 -8.78 -3.64 -7.66
C VAL A 99 -9.15 -2.74 -8.84
N GLU A 100 -8.18 -2.31 -9.64
CA GLU A 100 -8.42 -1.45 -10.79
C GLU A 100 -9.27 -2.13 -11.85
N LEU A 101 -9.02 -3.41 -12.14
CA LEU A 101 -9.82 -4.17 -13.10
C LEU A 101 -11.27 -4.31 -12.62
N ARG A 102 -11.49 -4.54 -11.33
CA ARG A 102 -12.83 -4.60 -10.76
C ARG A 102 -13.57 -3.26 -10.90
N GLU A 103 -12.88 -2.15 -10.63
CA GLU A 103 -13.45 -0.81 -10.79
C GLU A 103 -13.85 -0.53 -12.24
N ARG A 104 -13.00 -0.88 -13.21
CA ARG A 104 -13.30 -0.74 -14.64
C ARG A 104 -14.50 -1.59 -15.06
N TYR A 105 -14.55 -2.82 -14.57
CA TYR A 105 -15.68 -3.71 -14.84
C TYR A 105 -16.99 -3.12 -14.33
N LEU A 106 -17.00 -2.63 -13.08
CA LEU A 106 -18.18 -2.03 -12.47
C LEU A 106 -18.60 -0.72 -13.18
N ALA A 107 -17.64 -0.01 -13.77
CA ALA A 107 -17.91 1.19 -14.56
C ALA A 107 -18.38 0.89 -15.98
N GLY A 108 -18.45 -0.38 -16.36
CA GLY A 108 -18.85 -0.80 -17.71
C GLY A 108 -17.75 -0.68 -18.74
N ARG A 109 -16.49 -0.57 -18.31
CA ARG A 109 -15.34 -0.39 -19.19
C ARG A 109 -14.64 -1.73 -19.45
N ASP A 110 -14.47 -2.08 -20.72
CA ASP A 110 -13.73 -3.26 -21.17
C ASP A 110 -14.19 -4.56 -20.48
N ILE A 111 -15.49 -4.70 -20.29
CA ILE A 111 -16.11 -5.79 -19.53
C ILE A 111 -15.69 -7.17 -20.07
N GLN A 112 -15.67 -7.34 -21.38
CA GLN A 112 -15.40 -8.63 -22.00
C GLN A 112 -13.97 -9.08 -21.76
N GLU A 113 -13.00 -8.19 -21.97
CA GLU A 113 -11.58 -8.45 -21.76
C GLU A 113 -11.28 -8.77 -20.29
N ILE A 114 -11.90 -8.02 -19.39
CA ILE A 114 -11.72 -8.22 -17.94
C ILE A 114 -12.36 -9.54 -17.50
N ALA A 115 -13.56 -9.86 -18.01
CA ALA A 115 -14.22 -11.13 -17.72
C ALA A 115 -13.37 -12.32 -18.15
N GLU A 116 -12.78 -12.27 -19.34
CA GLU A 116 -11.88 -13.32 -19.83
C GLU A 116 -10.65 -13.48 -18.93
N ALA A 117 -10.04 -12.36 -18.50
CA ALA A 117 -8.90 -12.37 -17.61
C ALA A 117 -9.24 -13.00 -16.26
N PHE A 118 -10.38 -12.65 -15.68
CA PHE A 118 -10.82 -13.20 -14.40
C PHE A 118 -11.20 -14.68 -14.49
N ASN A 119 -11.79 -15.11 -15.59
CA ASN A 119 -12.11 -16.53 -15.82
C ASN A 119 -10.86 -17.41 -15.91
N SER A 120 -9.75 -16.86 -16.39
CA SER A 120 -8.46 -17.58 -16.48
C SER A 120 -7.58 -17.38 -15.25
N SER A 121 -7.98 -16.59 -14.29
CA SER A 121 -7.17 -16.27 -13.11
C SER A 121 -7.28 -17.36 -12.04
N GLY A 122 -8.18 -17.26 -11.11
CA GLY A 122 -8.33 -18.23 -10.05
C GLY A 122 -9.73 -18.22 -9.51
N GLU A 123 -10.00 -19.11 -8.56
CA GLU A 123 -11.33 -19.27 -7.98
C GLU A 123 -11.88 -17.97 -7.40
N LYS A 124 -11.04 -17.20 -6.72
CA LYS A 124 -11.44 -15.93 -6.11
C LYS A 124 -11.99 -14.94 -7.14
N ASP A 125 -11.30 -14.79 -8.26
CA ASP A 125 -11.70 -13.85 -9.31
C ASP A 125 -12.91 -14.37 -10.08
N GLN A 126 -12.96 -15.67 -10.33
CA GLN A 126 -14.11 -16.32 -10.96
C GLN A 126 -15.38 -16.16 -10.13
N THR A 127 -15.27 -16.35 -8.82
CA THR A 127 -16.39 -16.20 -7.89
C THR A 127 -16.91 -14.77 -7.87
N TRP A 128 -15.98 -13.79 -7.83
CA TRP A 128 -16.36 -12.38 -7.87
C TRP A 128 -17.10 -12.05 -9.17
N LEU A 129 -16.59 -12.53 -10.31
CA LEU A 129 -17.16 -12.28 -11.63
C LEU A 129 -18.59 -12.82 -11.73
N LYS A 130 -18.79 -14.06 -11.29
CA LYS A 130 -20.12 -14.69 -11.28
C LYS A 130 -21.13 -13.91 -10.44
N LYS A 131 -20.68 -13.38 -9.31
CA LYS A 131 -21.48 -12.55 -8.43
C LYS A 131 -21.93 -11.27 -9.14
N GLN A 132 -21.04 -10.64 -9.90
CA GLN A 132 -21.35 -9.41 -10.64
C GLN A 132 -22.32 -9.70 -11.80
N GLU A 133 -22.12 -10.76 -12.53
CA GLU A 133 -23.00 -11.18 -13.62
C GLU A 133 -24.42 -11.47 -13.12
N LYS A 134 -24.53 -12.15 -11.99
CA LYS A 134 -25.82 -12.44 -11.35
C LYS A 134 -26.53 -11.17 -10.91
N THR A 135 -25.79 -10.23 -10.29
CA THR A 135 -26.34 -8.94 -9.85
C THR A 135 -26.85 -8.13 -11.04
N GLN A 136 -26.13 -8.11 -12.17
CA GLN A 136 -26.54 -7.42 -13.38
C GLN A 136 -27.82 -8.03 -13.97
N LYS A 137 -27.93 -9.35 -14.00
CA LYS A 137 -29.13 -10.05 -14.47
C LYS A 137 -30.34 -9.72 -13.60
N ASP A 138 -30.18 -9.74 -12.28
CA ASP A 138 -31.25 -9.43 -11.32
C ASP A 138 -31.68 -7.95 -11.45
N GLY A 139 -30.74 -7.07 -11.81
CA GLY A 139 -31.01 -5.65 -12.02
C GLY A 139 -31.75 -5.32 -13.31
N GLU A 140 -31.72 -6.22 -14.29
CA GLU A 140 -32.40 -6.06 -15.58
C GLU A 140 -33.87 -6.50 -15.53
N GLN A 141 -34.30 -7.13 -14.44
CA GLN A 141 -35.68 -7.52 -14.23
C GLN A 141 -36.46 -6.37 -13.57
#